data_a1c8bf7668392fd82027e49ce9e6867b
#
_entry.id   a1c8bf7668392fd82027e49ce9e6867b
#
_cell.length_a   1.000
_cell.length_b   1.000
_cell.length_c   1.000
_cell.angle_alpha   90.00
_cell.angle_beta   90.00
_cell.angle_gamma   90.00
#
_symmetry.space_group_name_H-M   'P 1'
#
loop_
_entity.id
_entity.type
_entity.pdbx_description
1 polymer ?
#
loop_
_entity_poly.entity_id
_entity_poly.type
_entity_poly.pdbx_seq_one_letter_code
_entity_poly.pdbx_strand_id
1 'polypeptide(L)' 'QTLVFVEVKYRKDDKKGYPAQAVDQRKQQKIRKSAMIYLKKNHLSFEQPIRFDVVEILGKKIRVIKHAF' A
#
# COMPACT_ATOMS: atom_id res chain seq x y z
N GLN A 1 -7.35 -14.77 9.12
CA GLN A 1 -7.40 -13.93 7.90
C GLN A 1 -6.54 -12.68 8.06
N THR A 2 -5.81 -12.36 7.01
CA THR A 2 -4.98 -11.17 6.99
C THR A 2 -5.74 -10.05 6.28
N LEU A 3 -5.81 -8.91 6.93
CA LEU A 3 -6.38 -7.71 6.31
C LEU A 3 -5.28 -7.03 5.51
N VAL A 4 -5.55 -6.75 4.24
CA VAL A 4 -4.55 -6.18 3.33
C VAL A 4 -4.95 -4.76 2.98
N PHE A 5 -4.03 -3.82 3.23
CA PHE A 5 -4.18 -2.44 2.79
C PHE A 5 -3.33 -2.27 1.55
N VAL A 6 -3.91 -1.71 0.50
CA VAL A 6 -3.25 -1.63 -0.80
C VAL A 6 -3.05 -0.16 -1.16
N GLU A 7 -1.81 0.19 -1.43
CA GLU A 7 -1.47 1.49 -2.02
C GLU A 7 -1.34 1.30 -3.51
N VAL A 8 -2.05 2.11 -4.30
CA VAL A 8 -2.00 2.02 -5.75
C VAL A 8 -1.20 3.20 -6.28
N LYS A 9 -0.22 2.92 -7.11
CA LYS A 9 0.60 3.93 -7.78
C LYS A 9 0.47 3.77 -9.28
N TYR A 10 0.17 4.86 -9.96
CA TYR A 10 -0.05 4.85 -11.38
C TYR A 10 0.87 5.84 -12.09
N ARG A 11 1.45 5.43 -13.20
CA ARG A 11 2.16 6.29 -14.13
C ARG A 11 1.79 5.93 -15.56
N LYS A 12 1.73 6.96 -16.39
CA LYS A 12 1.37 6.79 -17.79
C LYS A 12 2.41 6.01 -18.58
N ASP A 13 3.69 6.21 -18.26
CA ASP A 13 4.79 5.63 -19.02
C ASP A 13 5.94 5.31 -18.09
N ASP A 14 6.97 4.65 -18.65
CA ASP A 14 8.10 4.16 -17.90
C ASP A 14 9.32 5.07 -17.95
N LYS A 15 9.17 6.31 -18.39
CA LYS A 15 10.31 7.22 -18.53
C LYS A 15 11.06 7.42 -17.21
N LYS A 16 10.38 7.29 -16.10
CA LYS A 16 10.98 7.44 -14.77
C LYS A 16 11.03 6.12 -14.01
N GLY A 17 10.88 4.99 -14.69
CA GLY A 17 10.85 3.68 -14.06
C GLY A 17 9.58 3.42 -13.29
N TYR A 18 9.55 2.32 -12.54
CA TYR A 18 8.39 1.96 -11.75
C TYR A 18 8.18 2.96 -10.60
N PRO A 19 6.95 3.42 -10.42
CA PRO A 19 6.68 4.52 -9.49
C PRO A 19 6.82 4.16 -8.01
N ALA A 20 6.79 2.88 -7.68
CA ALA A 20 6.72 2.49 -6.28
C ALA A 20 8.00 1.92 -5.74
N GLN A 21 9.12 2.22 -6.39
CA GLN A 21 10.38 1.73 -5.84
C GLN A 21 10.65 2.29 -4.46
N ALA A 22 9.95 3.35 -4.08
CA ALA A 22 10.05 3.83 -2.72
C ALA A 22 8.72 4.39 -2.27
N VAL A 23 8.08 3.68 -1.36
CA VAL A 23 7.12 4.32 -0.47
C VAL A 23 7.97 4.83 0.69
N ASP A 24 8.24 6.14 0.75
CA ASP A 24 9.12 6.67 1.77
C ASP A 24 8.49 6.54 3.16
N GLN A 25 9.33 6.73 4.19
CA GLN A 25 8.87 6.51 5.57
C GLN A 25 7.72 7.41 5.96
N ARG A 26 7.71 8.65 5.47
CA ARG A 26 6.61 9.57 5.78
C ARG A 26 5.29 9.02 5.24
N LYS A 27 5.30 8.54 4.02
CA LYS A 27 4.10 7.97 3.41
C LYS A 27 3.71 6.67 4.09
N GLN A 28 4.67 5.83 4.45
CA GLN A 28 4.39 4.62 5.19
C GLN A 28 3.69 4.92 6.51
N GLN A 29 4.15 5.93 7.23
CA GLN A 29 3.53 6.31 8.49
C GLN A 29 2.10 6.80 8.29
N LYS A 30 1.86 7.56 7.23
CA LYS A 30 0.50 8.02 6.92
C LYS A 30 -0.42 6.85 6.60
N ILE A 31 0.06 5.89 5.83
CA ILE A 31 -0.72 4.71 5.48
C ILE A 31 -1.01 3.88 6.71
N ARG A 32 -0.01 3.67 7.59
CA ARG A 32 -0.21 2.92 8.82
C ARG A 32 -1.22 3.60 9.74
N LYS A 33 -1.13 4.92 9.83
CA LYS A 33 -2.09 5.69 10.63
C LYS A 33 -3.50 5.55 10.08
N SER A 34 -3.66 5.63 8.77
CA SER A 34 -4.96 5.45 8.12
C SER A 34 -5.50 4.05 8.37
N ALA A 35 -4.63 3.05 8.37
CA ALA A 35 -5.02 1.67 8.66
C ALA A 35 -5.55 1.54 10.08
N MET A 36 -4.88 2.17 11.06
CA MET A 36 -5.33 2.12 12.45
C MET A 36 -6.69 2.79 12.60
N ILE A 37 -6.91 3.91 11.91
CA ILE A 37 -8.20 4.59 11.92
C ILE A 37 -9.27 3.69 11.33
N TYR A 38 -8.96 2.99 10.25
CA TYR A 38 -9.88 2.04 9.63
C TYR A 38 -10.28 0.93 10.59
N LEU A 39 -9.28 0.33 11.27
CA LEU A 39 -9.55 -0.73 12.24
C LEU A 39 -10.47 -0.23 13.35
N LYS A 40 -10.16 0.93 13.90
CA LYS A 40 -10.96 1.51 14.98
C LYS A 40 -12.38 1.82 14.52
N LYS A 41 -12.51 2.45 13.36
CA LYS A 41 -13.82 2.84 12.83
C LYS A 41 -14.70 1.64 12.55
N ASN A 42 -14.11 0.53 12.14
CA ASN A 42 -14.86 -0.69 11.80
C ASN A 42 -14.88 -1.71 12.93
N HIS A 43 -14.45 -1.31 14.12
CA HIS A 43 -14.47 -2.16 15.32
C HIS A 43 -13.70 -3.45 15.13
N LEU A 44 -12.56 -3.37 14.40
CA LEU A 44 -11.70 -4.51 14.17
C LEU A 44 -10.59 -4.53 15.23
N SER A 45 -10.09 -5.73 15.53
CA SER A 45 -9.03 -5.89 16.51
C SER A 45 -7.72 -5.32 16.00
N PHE A 46 -6.97 -4.61 16.86
CA PHE A 46 -5.62 -4.17 16.53
C PHE A 46 -4.62 -5.33 16.52
N GLU A 47 -5.03 -6.48 17.05
CA GLU A 47 -4.20 -7.68 16.99
C GLU A 47 -4.40 -8.49 15.72
N GLN A 48 -5.35 -8.09 14.89
CA GLN A 48 -5.59 -8.75 13.62
C GLN A 48 -4.36 -8.64 12.74
N PRO A 49 -3.93 -9.72 12.09
CA PRO A 49 -2.82 -9.62 11.14
C PRO A 49 -3.15 -8.67 10.01
N ILE A 50 -2.23 -7.76 9.72
CA ILE A 50 -2.40 -6.83 8.61
C ILE A 50 -1.16 -6.88 7.73
N ARG A 51 -1.34 -6.50 6.46
CA ARG A 51 -0.28 -6.48 5.48
C ARG A 51 -0.46 -5.26 4.58
N PHE A 52 0.64 -4.66 4.19
CA PHE A 52 0.62 -3.49 3.31
C PHE A 52 1.22 -3.89 1.97
N ASP A 53 0.40 -3.85 0.93
CA ASP A 53 0.81 -4.18 -0.42
C ASP A 53 0.83 -2.91 -1.26
N VAL A 54 1.66 -2.93 -2.31
CA VAL A 54 1.69 -1.86 -3.29
C VAL A 54 1.37 -2.44 -4.66
N VAL A 55 0.46 -1.79 -5.37
CA VAL A 55 0.16 -2.11 -6.77
C VAL A 55 0.70 -0.98 -7.62
N GLU A 56 1.62 -1.32 -8.51
CA GLU A 56 2.18 -0.37 -9.45
C GLU A 56 1.55 -0.58 -10.80
N ILE A 57 1.02 0.49 -11.36
CA ILE A 57 0.46 0.46 -12.70
C ILE A 57 1.31 1.38 -13.58
N LEU A 58 1.94 0.81 -14.57
CA LEU A 58 2.81 1.52 -15.50
C LEU A 58 2.27 1.32 -16.91
N GLY A 59 1.53 2.33 -17.40
CA GLY A 59 0.81 2.17 -18.66
C GLY A 59 -0.18 1.02 -18.54
N LYS A 60 0.06 -0.03 -19.32
CA LYS A 60 -0.78 -1.22 -19.30
C LYS A 60 -0.20 -2.36 -18.47
N LYS A 61 0.94 -2.14 -17.83
CA LYS A 61 1.60 -3.16 -17.01
C LYS A 61 1.22 -2.99 -15.55
N ILE A 62 0.99 -4.09 -14.88
CA ILE A 62 0.63 -4.09 -13.46
C ILE A 62 1.62 -4.97 -12.71
N ARG A 63 2.14 -4.45 -11.62
CA ARG A 63 3.01 -5.21 -10.73
C ARG A 63 2.48 -5.12 -9.31
N VAL A 64 2.44 -6.25 -8.61
CA VAL A 64 1.99 -6.30 -7.23
C VAL A 64 3.19 -6.61 -6.34
N ILE A 65 3.40 -5.78 -5.33
CA ILE A 65 4.44 -6.00 -4.34
C ILE A 65 3.73 -6.31 -3.03
N LYS A 66 3.76 -7.57 -2.63
CA LYS A 66 3.16 -7.99 -1.38
C LYS A 66 4.11 -7.67 -0.23
N HIS A 67 3.51 -7.27 0.89
CA HIS A 67 4.29 -7.00 2.10
C HIS A 67 5.37 -5.97 1.81
N ALA A 68 4.95 -4.84 1.24
CA ALA A 68 5.90 -3.84 0.73
C ALA A 68 6.60 -3.07 1.85
N PHE A 69 5.98 -2.99 3.02
CA PHE A 69 6.58 -2.34 4.19
C PHE A 69 5.94 -2.77 5.50
#